data_c1af7e4e73eaccae273da030b1946fd8
#
_entry.id   c1af7e4e73eaccae273da030b1946fd8
#
_cell.length_a   1.000
_cell.length_b   1.000
_cell.length_c   1.000
_cell.angle_alpha   90.00
_cell.angle_beta   90.00
_cell.angle_gamma   90.00
#
_symmetry.space_group_name_H-M   'P 1'
#
loop_
_entity.id
_entity.type
_entity.pdbx_description
1 polymer ?
#
loop_
_entity_poly.entity_id
_entity_poly.type
_entity_poly.pdbx_seq_one_letter_code
_entity_poly.pdbx_strand_id
1 'polypeptide(L)'
;MNAYIKSFGNVRIKFMHFTDVPQKKTTCLIENDEGKVLTKGTAFLYYKDNFDRAIGRKVALTNALKSLTLSKDERVDVWKAYWKNHKKR
;
A
#
# COMPACT_ATOMS: atom_id res chain seq x y z
N MET A 1 -4.62 6.31 -4.96
CA MET A 1 -6.04 5.95 -4.69
C MET A 1 -6.47 6.51 -3.36
N ASN A 2 -7.75 6.73 -3.19
CA ASN A 2 -8.30 7.27 -1.95
C ASN A 2 -9.07 6.18 -1.20
N ALA A 3 -9.02 6.23 0.12
CA ALA A 3 -9.77 5.32 0.97
C ALA A 3 -10.26 6.06 2.21
N TYR A 4 -11.18 5.47 2.93
CA TYR A 4 -11.65 5.99 4.21
C TYR A 4 -11.29 4.98 5.30
N ILE A 5 -10.58 5.45 6.31
CA ILE A 5 -10.25 4.65 7.48
C ILE A 5 -10.91 5.30 8.68
N LYS A 6 -11.79 4.58 9.36
CA LYS A 6 -12.61 5.11 10.45
C LYS A 6 -11.78 5.90 11.48
N SER A 7 -10.61 5.40 11.85
CA SER A 7 -9.74 6.04 12.85
C SER A 7 -9.01 7.28 12.33
N PHE A 8 -8.84 7.43 11.01
CA PHE A 8 -8.03 8.50 10.42
C PHE A 8 -8.79 9.38 9.44
N GLY A 9 -10.02 9.01 9.06
CA GLY A 9 -10.78 9.73 8.04
C GLY A 9 -10.33 9.37 6.63
N ASN A 10 -10.43 10.34 5.72
CA ASN A 10 -10.01 10.13 4.34
C ASN A 10 -8.48 10.09 4.25
N VAL A 11 -7.98 9.10 3.54
CA VAL A 11 -6.55 8.92 3.35
C VAL A 11 -6.25 8.74 1.87
N ARG A 12 -5.02 9.07 1.48
CA ARG A 12 -4.50 8.85 0.13
C ARG A 12 -3.45 7.76 0.20
N ILE A 13 -3.60 6.76 -0.65
CA ILE A 13 -2.66 5.63 -0.72
C ILE A 13 -1.90 5.74 -2.03
N LYS A 14 -0.58 5.83 -1.94
CA LYS A 14 0.32 5.94 -3.09
C LYS A 14 1.24 4.75 -3.17
N PHE A 15 1.50 4.29 -4.40
CA PHE A 15 2.46 3.23 -4.64
C PHE A 15 3.59 3.76 -5.53
N MET A 16 4.82 3.48 -5.15
CA MET A 16 6.01 3.85 -5.93
C MET A 16 6.81 2.59 -6.22
N HIS A 17 7.16 2.40 -7.49
CA HIS A 17 7.95 1.27 -7.93
C HIS A 17 9.36 1.72 -8.28
N PHE A 18 10.35 1.14 -7.62
CA PHE A 18 11.76 1.46 -7.84
C PHE A 18 12.40 0.28 -8.57
N THR A 19 12.62 0.42 -9.88
CA THR A 19 13.12 -0.65 -10.73
C THR A 19 14.55 -0.41 -11.21
N ASP A 20 15.06 0.81 -11.09
CA ASP A 20 16.40 1.19 -11.54
C ASP A 20 17.46 1.08 -10.43
N VAL A 21 17.14 0.39 -9.37
CA VAL A 21 18.03 0.19 -8.22
C VAL A 21 18.47 -1.27 -8.17
N PRO A 22 19.61 -1.58 -7.50
CA PRO A 22 20.08 -2.97 -7.42
C PRO A 22 19.05 -3.94 -6.88
N GLN A 23 18.27 -3.51 -5.88
CA GLN A 23 17.15 -4.30 -5.39
C GLN A 23 15.85 -3.58 -5.70
N LYS A 24 15.06 -4.17 -6.60
CA LYS A 24 13.77 -3.62 -6.98
C LYS A 24 12.83 -3.68 -5.78
N LYS A 25 11.99 -2.65 -5.65
CA LYS A 25 11.05 -2.59 -4.54
C LYS A 25 9.81 -1.78 -4.91
N THR A 26 8.73 -2.01 -4.16
CA THR A 26 7.52 -1.21 -4.21
C THR A 26 7.27 -0.63 -2.83
N THR A 27 7.05 0.68 -2.76
CA THR A 27 6.76 1.35 -1.50
C THR A 27 5.33 1.87 -1.52
N CYS A 28 4.60 1.61 -0.45
CA CYS A 28 3.25 2.12 -0.23
C CYS A 28 3.31 3.22 0.83
N LEU A 29 2.75 4.39 0.49
CA LEU A 29 2.62 5.50 1.43
C LEU A 29 1.15 5.74 1.68
N ILE A 30 0.77 5.92 2.94
CA ILE A 30 -0.59 6.32 3.31
C ILE A 30 -0.52 7.69 3.97
N GLU A 31 -1.18 8.67 3.35
CA GLU A 31 -1.18 10.07 3.81
C GLU A 31 -2.59 10.47 4.23
N ASN A 32 -2.69 11.41 5.18
CA ASN A 32 -3.99 11.99 5.54
C ASN A 32 -4.35 13.13 4.57
N ASP A 33 -5.50 13.79 4.79
CA ASP A 33 -5.98 14.88 3.96
C ASP A 33 -5.01 16.09 3.94
N GLU A 34 -4.20 16.23 4.97
CA GLU A 34 -3.23 17.32 5.07
C GLU A 34 -1.90 17.00 4.40
N GLY A 35 -1.78 15.81 3.80
CA GLY A 35 -0.55 15.37 3.15
C GLY A 35 0.48 14.78 4.11
N LYS A 36 0.13 14.60 5.37
CA LYS A 36 1.03 13.99 6.35
C LYS A 36 1.07 12.48 6.15
N VAL A 37 2.28 11.91 6.07
CA VAL A 37 2.47 10.48 5.95
C VAL A 37 2.14 9.80 7.28
N LEU A 38 1.14 8.94 7.28
CA LEU A 38 0.72 8.18 8.46
C LEU A 38 1.52 6.89 8.60
N THR A 39 1.85 6.26 7.48
CA THR A 39 2.59 5.00 7.48
C THR A 39 3.23 4.77 6.12
N LYS A 40 4.23 3.90 6.11
CA LYS A 40 4.93 3.47 4.92
C LYS A 40 5.20 1.98 5.01
N GLY A 41 5.01 1.25 3.91
CA GLY A 41 5.35 -0.16 3.81
C GLY A 41 6.13 -0.41 2.54
N THR A 42 7.09 -1.33 2.59
CA THR A 42 7.92 -1.65 1.43
C THR A 42 7.94 -3.15 1.19
N ALA A 43 7.80 -3.52 -0.08
CA ALA A 43 7.97 -4.89 -0.55
C ALA A 43 9.25 -4.94 -1.38
N PHE A 44 10.17 -5.82 -1.02
CA PHE A 44 11.41 -6.02 -1.76
C PHE A 44 11.27 -7.24 -2.67
N LEU A 45 11.78 -7.10 -3.89
CA LEU A 45 11.81 -8.19 -4.85
C LEU A 45 13.19 -8.84 -4.82
N TYR A 46 13.23 -10.16 -4.65
CA TYR A 46 14.48 -10.90 -4.75
C TYR A 46 14.97 -10.95 -6.19
N TYR A 47 16.27 -10.87 -6.39
CA TYR A 47 16.87 -10.79 -7.73
C TYR A 47 16.51 -11.96 -8.65
N LYS A 48 16.09 -13.09 -8.09
CA LYS A 48 15.71 -14.28 -8.86
C LYS A 48 14.27 -14.22 -9.36
N ASP A 49 13.46 -13.30 -8.83
CA ASP A 49 12.05 -13.22 -9.16
C ASP A 49 11.81 -12.21 -10.27
N ASN A 50 10.81 -12.48 -11.10
CA ASN A 50 10.34 -11.49 -12.05
C ASN A 50 9.58 -10.40 -11.30
N PHE A 51 9.81 -9.14 -11.70
CA PHE A 51 9.12 -8.03 -11.06
C PHE A 51 7.64 -8.06 -11.40
N ASP A 52 6.79 -8.14 -10.39
CA ASP A 52 5.34 -8.11 -10.53
C ASP A 52 4.78 -6.97 -9.67
N ARG A 53 4.30 -5.91 -10.35
CA ARG A 53 3.78 -4.72 -9.66
C ARG A 53 2.56 -5.02 -8.80
N ALA A 54 1.70 -5.93 -9.27
CA ALA A 54 0.50 -6.29 -8.51
C ALA A 54 0.85 -6.96 -7.18
N ILE A 55 1.81 -7.88 -7.20
CA ILE A 55 2.28 -8.54 -5.98
C ILE A 55 2.99 -7.52 -5.08
N GLY A 56 3.84 -6.67 -5.68
CA GLY A 56 4.54 -5.62 -4.93
C GLY A 56 3.58 -4.70 -4.21
N ARG A 57 2.52 -4.24 -4.87
CA ARG A 57 1.51 -3.37 -4.26
C ARG A 57 0.82 -4.06 -3.07
N LYS A 58 0.42 -5.31 -3.22
CA LYS A 58 -0.28 -6.03 -2.15
C LYS A 58 0.61 -6.22 -0.92
N VAL A 59 1.86 -6.62 -1.13
CA VAL A 59 2.80 -6.80 -0.02
C VAL A 59 3.13 -5.47 0.65
N ALA A 60 3.38 -4.42 -0.14
CA ALA A 60 3.69 -3.10 0.39
C ALA A 60 2.52 -2.54 1.21
N LEU A 61 1.29 -2.67 0.71
CA LEU A 61 0.10 -2.23 1.43
C LEU A 61 -0.08 -3.03 2.74
N THR A 62 0.10 -4.34 2.70
CA THR A 62 0.02 -5.17 3.91
C THR A 62 1.02 -4.68 4.96
N ASN A 63 2.27 -4.42 4.54
CA ASN A 63 3.30 -3.94 5.46
C ASN A 63 2.97 -2.56 6.02
N ALA A 64 2.43 -1.66 5.19
CA ALA A 64 2.01 -0.34 5.64
C ALA A 64 0.89 -0.43 6.68
N LEU A 65 -0.11 -1.27 6.44
CA LEU A 65 -1.25 -1.42 7.36
C LEU A 65 -0.84 -2.02 8.70
N LYS A 66 0.18 -2.87 8.74
CA LYS A 66 0.68 -3.44 9.99
C LYS A 66 1.14 -2.37 10.97
N SER A 67 1.64 -1.25 10.47
CA SER A 67 2.15 -0.16 11.32
C SER A 67 1.05 0.73 11.87
N LEU A 68 -0.17 0.63 11.37
CA LEU A 68 -1.30 1.47 11.77
C LEU A 68 -2.23 0.72 12.72
N THR A 69 -1.98 -0.07 13.51
CA THR A 69 -2.84 -0.72 14.53
C THR A 69 -4.35 -0.59 14.21
N LEU A 70 -4.74 -1.03 13.03
CA LEU A 70 -6.13 -0.94 12.58
C LEU A 70 -6.95 -2.15 13.03
N SER A 71 -8.26 -1.93 13.24
CA SER A 71 -9.18 -3.03 13.46
C SER A 71 -9.33 -3.86 12.17
N LYS A 72 -9.89 -5.06 12.30
CA LYS A 72 -10.16 -5.91 11.14
C LYS A 72 -11.07 -5.21 10.13
N ASP A 73 -12.11 -4.53 10.61
CA ASP A 73 -13.07 -3.85 9.74
C ASP A 73 -12.39 -2.71 8.96
N GLU A 74 -11.51 -1.97 9.61
CA GLU A 74 -10.77 -0.91 8.94
C GLU A 74 -9.85 -1.46 7.86
N ARG A 75 -9.16 -2.58 8.11
CA ARG A 75 -8.33 -3.22 7.10
C ARG A 75 -9.16 -3.71 5.91
N VAL A 76 -10.33 -4.30 6.19
CA VAL A 76 -11.24 -4.76 5.14
C VAL A 76 -11.67 -3.57 4.26
N ASP A 77 -11.98 -2.43 4.86
CA ASP A 77 -12.38 -1.24 4.09
C ASP A 77 -11.27 -0.75 3.17
N VAL A 78 -10.02 -0.77 3.65
CA VAL A 78 -8.87 -0.41 2.81
C VAL A 78 -8.72 -1.38 1.64
N TRP A 79 -8.83 -2.69 1.90
CA TRP A 79 -8.72 -3.70 0.85
C TRP A 79 -9.84 -3.61 -0.17
N LYS A 80 -11.06 -3.27 0.26
CA LYS A 80 -12.16 -3.03 -0.68
C LYS A 80 -11.85 -1.85 -1.61
N ALA A 81 -11.30 -0.77 -1.07
CA ALA A 81 -10.88 0.38 -1.87
C ALA A 81 -9.76 -0.02 -2.83
N TYR A 82 -8.81 -0.81 -2.37
CA TYR A 82 -7.72 -1.30 -3.21
C TYR A 82 -8.25 -2.10 -4.40
N TRP A 83 -9.12 -3.09 -4.15
CA TRP A 83 -9.65 -3.93 -5.23
C TRP A 83 -10.55 -3.16 -6.18
N LYS A 84 -11.22 -2.12 -5.70
CA LYS A 84 -12.02 -1.25 -6.57
C LYS A 84 -11.14 -0.49 -7.57
N ASN A 85 -9.94 -0.09 -7.16
CA ASN A 85 -9.00 0.67 -7.99
C ASN A 85 -8.07 -0.23 -8.83
N HIS A 86 -7.83 -1.46 -8.39
CA HIS A 86 -6.93 -2.42 -9.03
C HIS A 86 -7.66 -3.73 -9.28
N LYS A 87 -8.68 -3.68 -10.15
CA LYS A 87 -9.52 -4.84 -10.43
C LYS A 87 -8.68 -6.01 -10.91
N LYS A 88 -8.93 -7.17 -10.33
CA LYS A 88 -8.34 -8.41 -10.77
C LYS A 88 -8.98 -8.82 -12.09
N ARG A 89 -8.16 -9.15 -13.07
CA ARG A 89 -8.63 -9.67 -14.36
C ARG A 89 -8.61 -11.18 -14.36
#